data_20c7f20472ed2f3bb970c4532fddd07b
#
_entry.id   20c7f20472ed2f3bb970c4532fddd07b
#
_cell.length_a   1.000
_cell.length_b   1.000
_cell.length_c   1.000
_cell.angle_alpha   90.00
_cell.angle_beta   90.00
_cell.angle_gamma   90.00
#
_symmetry.space_group_name_H-M   'P 1'
#
loop_
_entity.id
_entity.type
_entity.pdbx_description
1 polymer ?
#
loop_
_entity_poly.entity_id
_entity_poly.type
_entity_poly.pdbx_seq_one_letter_code
_entity_poly.pdbx_strand_id
1 'polypeptide(L)'
;IEDNRLDVQYYKGEIEGEKGEQQLQSIIDGLNSQNEWLRSQPVEAIIGLIGKAAKKWLADEKFRYLKDKGLLFLSQWCDERHLTQVAKDGLRGNVKYADTFLPCHDSDKHLMKANARGLCCHWMAGNVQILGMFALVQSMITKNTNLIKVAAKDGGVFSSLMSAFEELQHTTAEGYTIKGDDLVKTVGIVYFSRHAVKLGEQMSKAAKVRIAWGGKEAVETVAAYPSPIDCETVIFGPKLSYAVIAKESLTSEQDAKKLARRVSV
;
A
#
# COMPACT_ATOMS: atom_id res chain seq x y z
N ILE A 1 1.99 -7.14 -31.70
CA ILE A 1 2.18 -5.70 -31.42
C ILE A 1 2.16 -5.57 -29.91
N GLU A 2 3.33 -5.27 -29.31
CA GLU A 2 3.41 -4.98 -27.87
C GLU A 2 2.57 -3.73 -27.58
N ASP A 3 1.54 -3.89 -26.76
CA ASP A 3 0.71 -2.79 -26.29
C ASP A 3 1.45 -2.07 -25.15
N ASN A 4 2.39 -1.19 -25.50
CA ASN A 4 3.17 -0.39 -24.54
C ASN A 4 2.41 0.87 -24.09
N ARG A 5 1.08 0.85 -24.12
CA ARG A 5 0.25 1.94 -23.66
C ARG A 5 0.26 1.99 -22.14
N LEU A 6 0.63 3.13 -21.60
CA LEU A 6 0.48 3.48 -20.18
C LEU A 6 -0.81 4.30 -19.99
N ASP A 7 -1.61 3.91 -19.02
CA ASP A 7 -2.77 4.66 -18.55
C ASP A 7 -2.48 5.14 -17.12
N VAL A 8 -2.36 6.45 -16.93
CA VAL A 8 -2.07 7.07 -15.63
C VAL A 8 -3.39 7.36 -14.94
N GLN A 9 -3.72 6.58 -13.94
CA GLN A 9 -4.98 6.70 -13.20
C GLN A 9 -4.92 7.71 -12.05
N TYR A 10 -3.75 7.91 -11.46
CA TYR A 10 -3.51 8.88 -10.41
C TYR A 10 -2.03 9.22 -10.30
N TYR A 11 -1.70 10.48 -10.44
CA TYR A 11 -0.39 11.04 -10.18
C TYR A 11 -0.48 12.57 -10.09
N LYS A 12 0.18 13.19 -9.13
CA LYS A 12 0.10 14.65 -8.88
C LYS A 12 1.38 15.39 -9.30
N GLY A 13 2.30 14.73 -9.98
CA GLY A 13 3.46 15.36 -10.61
C GLY A 13 3.26 15.63 -12.09
N GLU A 14 4.26 16.26 -12.72
CA GLU A 14 4.30 16.44 -14.17
C GLU A 14 4.66 15.14 -14.86
N ILE A 15 4.11 14.92 -16.05
CA ILE A 15 4.37 13.73 -16.86
C ILE A 15 4.93 14.21 -18.19
N GLU A 16 6.17 13.82 -18.45
CA GLU A 16 6.87 14.14 -19.69
C GLU A 16 6.96 12.91 -20.60
N GLY A 17 7.04 13.15 -21.90
CA GLY A 17 7.24 12.14 -22.92
C GLY A 17 5.96 11.68 -23.63
N GLU A 18 6.13 11.22 -24.86
CA GLU A 18 5.02 10.81 -25.75
C GLU A 18 4.71 9.32 -25.65
N LYS A 19 5.67 8.50 -25.25
CA LYS A 19 5.54 7.04 -25.18
C LYS A 19 5.39 6.56 -23.75
N GLY A 20 4.71 5.44 -23.56
CA GLY A 20 4.46 4.86 -22.26
C GLY A 20 5.72 4.65 -21.41
N GLU A 21 6.85 4.23 -22.02
CA GLU A 21 8.13 4.06 -21.31
C GLU A 21 8.70 5.41 -20.83
N GLN A 22 8.59 6.49 -21.63
CA GLN A 22 9.03 7.83 -21.22
C GLN A 22 8.15 8.39 -20.11
N GLN A 23 6.84 8.26 -20.23
CA GLN A 23 5.88 8.68 -19.20
C GLN A 23 6.09 7.91 -17.88
N LEU A 24 6.33 6.61 -17.96
CA LEU A 24 6.62 5.79 -16.79
C LEU A 24 7.92 6.23 -16.11
N GLN A 25 8.96 6.55 -16.91
CA GLN A 25 10.22 7.08 -16.36
C GLN A 25 10.02 8.42 -15.65
N SER A 26 9.27 9.33 -16.27
CA SER A 26 8.94 10.63 -15.66
C SER A 26 8.23 10.47 -14.31
N ILE A 27 7.27 9.53 -14.22
CA ILE A 27 6.60 9.22 -12.95
C ILE A 27 7.58 8.65 -11.92
N ILE A 28 8.45 7.72 -12.33
CA ILE A 28 9.47 7.11 -11.46
C ILE A 28 10.41 8.20 -10.90
N ASP A 29 10.89 9.09 -11.75
CA ASP A 29 11.81 10.16 -11.36
C ASP A 29 11.12 11.16 -10.43
N GLY A 30 9.87 11.52 -10.72
CA GLY A 30 9.06 12.36 -9.86
C GLY A 30 8.78 11.73 -8.49
N LEU A 31 8.50 10.44 -8.43
CA LEU A 31 8.34 9.72 -7.15
C LEU A 31 9.66 9.66 -6.37
N ASN A 32 10.77 9.40 -7.05
CA ASN A 32 12.09 9.37 -6.42
C ASN A 32 12.48 10.75 -5.85
N SER A 33 12.11 11.84 -6.48
CA SER A 33 12.33 13.20 -5.96
C SER A 33 11.60 13.48 -4.64
N GLN A 34 10.52 12.75 -4.34
CA GLN A 34 9.77 12.88 -3.10
C GLN A 34 10.34 12.06 -1.93
N ASN A 35 11.35 11.22 -2.16
CA ASN A 35 11.91 10.35 -1.12
C ASN A 35 12.44 11.12 0.09
N GLU A 36 13.19 12.22 -0.14
CA GLU A 36 13.79 13.00 0.94
C GLU A 36 12.71 13.71 1.76
N TRP A 37 11.75 14.34 1.09
CA TRP A 37 10.60 14.96 1.76
C TRP A 37 9.87 13.95 2.64
N LEU A 38 9.53 12.76 2.10
CA LEU A 38 8.76 11.75 2.84
C LEU A 38 9.55 11.21 4.05
N ARG A 39 10.86 11.02 3.90
CA ARG A 39 11.75 10.59 5.00
C ARG A 39 11.82 11.61 6.14
N SER A 40 11.67 12.88 5.84
CA SER A 40 11.68 13.96 6.84
C SER A 40 10.38 14.08 7.63
N GLN A 41 9.27 13.48 7.15
CA GLN A 41 7.98 13.55 7.83
C GLN A 41 7.97 12.69 9.10
N PRO A 42 7.46 13.17 10.25
CA PRO A 42 7.24 12.33 11.42
C PRO A 42 6.27 11.18 11.10
N VAL A 43 6.60 9.97 11.51
CA VAL A 43 5.75 8.79 11.27
C VAL A 43 4.36 8.95 11.88
N GLU A 44 4.25 9.59 13.05
CA GLU A 44 2.99 9.87 13.73
C GLU A 44 2.11 10.82 12.91
N ALA A 45 2.70 11.78 12.20
CA ALA A 45 1.98 12.68 11.31
C ALA A 45 1.37 11.92 10.11
N ILE A 46 2.15 11.00 9.50
CA ILE A 46 1.67 10.14 8.41
C ILE A 46 0.51 9.24 8.89
N ILE A 47 0.68 8.58 10.05
CA ILE A 47 -0.36 7.71 10.64
C ILE A 47 -1.64 8.50 10.92
N GLY A 48 -1.54 9.67 11.54
CA GLY A 48 -2.70 10.50 11.86
C GLY A 48 -3.43 11.01 10.62
N LEU A 49 -2.69 11.34 9.54
CA LEU A 49 -3.29 11.74 8.28
C LEU A 49 -4.03 10.57 7.60
N ILE A 50 -3.45 9.35 7.62
CA ILE A 50 -4.11 8.13 7.12
C ILE A 50 -5.39 7.86 7.93
N GLY A 51 -5.36 8.00 9.26
CA GLY A 51 -6.54 7.85 10.11
C GLY A 51 -7.65 8.85 9.78
N LYS A 52 -7.31 10.08 9.40
CA LYS A 52 -8.29 11.06 8.91
C LYS A 52 -8.88 10.67 7.56
N ALA A 53 -8.07 10.20 6.62
CA ALA A 53 -8.56 9.69 5.33
C ALA A 53 -9.49 8.47 5.53
N ALA A 54 -9.16 7.58 6.45
CA ALA A 54 -10.00 6.43 6.80
C ALA A 54 -11.39 6.84 7.32
N LYS A 55 -11.47 7.88 8.13
CA LYS A 55 -12.76 8.46 8.58
C LYS A 55 -13.53 9.08 7.42
N LYS A 56 -12.84 9.80 6.50
CA LYS A 56 -13.47 10.40 5.32
C LYS A 56 -14.02 9.33 4.38
N TRP A 57 -13.37 8.17 4.22
CA TRP A 57 -13.92 7.05 3.44
C TRP A 57 -15.27 6.55 3.93
N LEU A 58 -15.53 6.60 5.24
CA LEU A 58 -16.83 6.18 5.80
C LEU A 58 -17.87 7.30 5.79
N ALA A 59 -17.45 8.54 5.93
CA ALA A 59 -18.34 9.70 6.06
C ALA A 59 -18.80 10.26 4.72
N ASP A 60 -17.97 10.23 3.68
CA ASP A 60 -18.25 10.84 2.38
C ASP A 60 -19.02 9.88 1.48
N GLU A 61 -20.16 10.32 0.99
CA GLU A 61 -21.07 9.54 0.16
C GLU A 61 -20.43 9.03 -1.14
N LYS A 62 -19.42 9.72 -1.66
CA LYS A 62 -18.69 9.31 -2.87
C LYS A 62 -18.03 7.92 -2.75
N PHE A 63 -17.75 7.44 -1.52
CA PHE A 63 -17.17 6.12 -1.27
C PHE A 63 -18.21 5.04 -0.96
N ARG A 64 -19.50 5.36 -0.94
CA ARG A 64 -20.56 4.42 -0.56
C ARG A 64 -20.55 3.14 -1.38
N TYR A 65 -20.22 3.21 -2.67
CA TYR A 65 -20.14 2.05 -3.56
C TYR A 65 -19.05 1.02 -3.18
N LEU A 66 -18.15 1.39 -2.25
CA LEU A 66 -17.10 0.51 -1.73
C LEU A 66 -17.51 -0.23 -0.43
N LYS A 67 -18.69 0.07 0.14
CA LYS A 67 -19.14 -0.54 1.40
C LYS A 67 -19.16 -2.06 1.32
N ASP A 68 -19.74 -2.60 0.26
CA ASP A 68 -19.84 -4.05 0.04
C ASP A 68 -18.51 -4.69 -0.40
N LYS A 69 -17.47 -3.88 -0.64
CA LYS A 69 -16.13 -4.33 -1.03
C LYS A 69 -15.14 -4.36 0.14
N GLY A 70 -15.62 -4.21 1.38
CA GLY A 70 -14.78 -4.26 2.59
C GLY A 70 -14.27 -2.89 3.08
N LEU A 71 -14.87 -1.78 2.65
CA LEU A 71 -14.45 -0.43 3.04
C LEU A 71 -14.46 -0.23 4.56
N LEU A 72 -15.45 -0.78 5.26
CA LEU A 72 -15.54 -0.69 6.72
C LEU A 72 -14.32 -1.35 7.38
N PHE A 73 -13.94 -2.54 6.90
CA PHE A 73 -12.78 -3.26 7.41
C PHE A 73 -11.48 -2.49 7.14
N LEU A 74 -11.32 -1.96 5.92
CA LEU A 74 -10.16 -1.13 5.58
C LEU A 74 -10.08 0.11 6.49
N SER A 75 -11.20 0.81 6.69
CA SER A 75 -11.25 2.00 7.54
C SER A 75 -10.90 1.70 8.99
N GLN A 76 -11.43 0.60 9.54
CA GLN A 76 -11.11 0.16 10.90
C GLN A 76 -9.64 -0.23 11.04
N TRP A 77 -9.08 -0.92 10.03
CA TRP A 77 -7.67 -1.27 10.01
C TRP A 77 -6.77 -0.03 9.91
N CYS A 78 -7.20 1.00 9.16
CA CYS A 78 -6.50 2.28 9.04
C CYS A 78 -6.78 3.25 10.21
N ASP A 79 -7.46 2.81 11.28
CA ASP A 79 -7.58 3.62 12.50
C ASP A 79 -6.20 3.95 13.07
N GLU A 80 -6.03 5.19 13.54
CA GLU A 80 -4.75 5.72 14.00
C GLU A 80 -4.13 4.88 15.13
N ARG A 81 -4.95 4.37 16.07
CA ARG A 81 -4.47 3.54 17.18
C ARG A 81 -3.97 2.18 16.67
N HIS A 82 -4.73 1.59 15.75
CA HIS A 82 -4.35 0.31 15.16
C HIS A 82 -3.06 0.44 14.35
N LEU A 83 -2.96 1.46 13.48
CA LEU A 83 -1.75 1.70 12.69
C LEU A 83 -0.53 2.02 13.56
N THR A 84 -0.72 2.75 14.66
CA THR A 84 0.35 2.99 15.64
C THR A 84 0.82 1.67 16.25
N GLN A 85 -0.10 0.74 16.56
CA GLN A 85 0.27 -0.57 17.09
C GLN A 85 1.01 -1.40 16.04
N VAL A 86 0.51 -1.47 14.80
CA VAL A 86 1.19 -2.15 13.69
C VAL A 86 2.60 -1.60 13.47
N ALA A 87 2.76 -0.27 13.50
CA ALA A 87 4.07 0.36 13.37
C ALA A 87 4.99 0.03 14.57
N LYS A 88 4.47 0.01 15.80
CA LYS A 88 5.23 -0.40 16.99
C LYS A 88 5.72 -1.84 16.87
N ASP A 89 4.85 -2.76 16.45
CA ASP A 89 5.18 -4.18 16.32
C ASP A 89 6.29 -4.38 15.27
N GLY A 90 6.25 -3.63 14.16
CA GLY A 90 7.30 -3.65 13.14
C GLY A 90 8.58 -2.91 13.51
N LEU A 91 8.52 -1.95 14.42
CA LEU A 91 9.61 -1.06 14.82
C LEU A 91 10.08 -1.30 16.27
N ARG A 92 10.12 -2.55 16.70
CA ARG A 92 10.64 -2.95 18.03
C ARG A 92 9.99 -2.22 19.20
N GLY A 93 8.70 -1.94 19.12
CA GLY A 93 7.92 -1.30 20.19
C GLY A 93 7.94 0.23 20.17
N ASN A 94 8.70 0.89 19.29
CA ASN A 94 8.74 2.35 19.26
C ASN A 94 8.73 2.87 17.80
N VAL A 95 7.67 3.59 17.45
CA VAL A 95 7.52 4.16 16.10
C VAL A 95 8.62 5.18 15.75
N LYS A 96 9.19 5.84 16.76
CA LYS A 96 10.25 6.86 16.55
C LYS A 96 11.55 6.29 15.97
N TYR A 97 11.72 4.96 15.93
CA TYR A 97 12.80 4.35 15.16
C TYR A 97 12.73 4.66 13.66
N ALA A 98 11.55 5.02 13.13
CA ALA A 98 11.43 5.50 11.75
C ALA A 98 11.86 6.97 11.56
N ASP A 99 12.00 7.74 12.64
CA ASP A 99 12.28 9.17 12.59
C ASP A 99 13.71 9.51 12.99
N THR A 100 14.22 8.86 14.03
CA THR A 100 15.52 9.21 14.63
C THR A 100 16.27 7.97 15.12
N PHE A 101 17.56 8.17 15.43
CA PHE A 101 18.37 7.17 16.09
C PHE A 101 17.97 7.05 17.56
N LEU A 102 17.66 5.86 18.00
CA LEU A 102 17.32 5.53 19.39
C LEU A 102 18.21 4.39 19.88
N PRO A 103 18.43 4.27 21.21
CA PRO A 103 19.16 3.17 21.80
C PRO A 103 18.58 1.81 21.40
N CYS A 104 19.46 0.85 21.05
CA CYS A 104 19.08 -0.53 20.84
C CYS A 104 18.86 -1.21 22.20
N HIS A 105 17.90 -2.11 22.32
CA HIS A 105 17.32 -2.68 23.54
C HIS A 105 18.30 -3.03 24.68
N ASP A 106 19.53 -3.42 24.37
CA ASP A 106 20.45 -3.97 25.34
C ASP A 106 21.67 -3.07 25.61
N SER A 107 21.73 -1.90 24.99
CA SER A 107 22.91 -1.05 25.11
C SER A 107 22.65 0.39 24.67
N ASP A 108 22.84 1.32 25.58
CA ASP A 108 22.88 2.76 25.26
C ASP A 108 24.03 3.14 24.32
N LYS A 109 24.94 2.21 24.06
CA LYS A 109 26.09 2.41 23.17
C LYS A 109 25.77 2.19 21.68
N HIS A 110 24.68 1.49 21.37
CA HIS A 110 24.28 1.20 20.00
C HIS A 110 22.96 1.90 19.68
N LEU A 111 23.01 2.77 18.68
CA LEU A 111 21.85 3.49 18.19
C LEU A 111 21.35 2.84 16.90
N MET A 112 20.03 2.76 16.76
CA MET A 112 19.36 2.24 15.56
C MET A 112 18.37 3.26 15.02
N LYS A 113 18.21 3.27 13.71
CA LYS A 113 17.14 3.96 12.98
C LYS A 113 16.66 3.06 11.84
N ALA A 114 15.37 2.96 11.65
CA ALA A 114 14.79 2.34 10.47
C ALA A 114 14.80 3.33 9.30
N ASN A 115 15.45 2.97 8.21
CA ASN A 115 15.49 3.79 7.01
C ASN A 115 14.52 3.25 5.96
N ALA A 116 13.80 4.17 5.29
CA ALA A 116 13.00 3.83 4.13
C ALA A 116 13.88 3.24 3.02
N ARG A 117 13.39 2.23 2.32
CA ARG A 117 14.08 1.60 1.20
C ARG A 117 14.11 2.50 -0.04
N GLY A 118 13.04 3.26 -0.27
CA GLY A 118 12.85 4.12 -1.44
C GLY A 118 11.58 3.75 -2.21
N LEU A 119 11.68 3.59 -3.54
CA LEU A 119 10.51 3.30 -4.36
C LEU A 119 10.00 1.86 -4.17
N CYS A 120 8.78 1.73 -3.66
CA CYS A 120 8.04 0.48 -3.63
C CYS A 120 7.16 0.36 -4.88
N CYS A 121 7.35 -0.69 -5.65
CA CYS A 121 6.55 -0.99 -6.83
C CYS A 121 5.58 -2.12 -6.52
N HIS A 122 4.27 -1.88 -6.74
CA HIS A 122 3.21 -2.80 -6.40
C HIS A 122 2.53 -3.33 -7.66
N TRP A 123 2.42 -4.64 -7.81
CA TRP A 123 1.60 -5.31 -8.81
C TRP A 123 0.36 -5.86 -8.14
N MET A 124 -0.81 -5.28 -8.43
CA MET A 124 -2.05 -5.58 -7.73
C MET A 124 -2.88 -6.66 -8.41
N ALA A 125 -3.49 -7.52 -7.60
CA ALA A 125 -4.48 -8.50 -8.07
C ALA A 125 -5.81 -7.82 -8.39
N GLY A 126 -6.54 -8.37 -9.39
CA GLY A 126 -7.82 -7.80 -9.81
C GLY A 126 -9.06 -8.33 -9.07
N ASN A 127 -8.91 -9.32 -8.18
CA ASN A 127 -10.02 -9.99 -7.53
C ASN A 127 -10.47 -9.31 -6.22
N VAL A 128 -9.55 -8.67 -5.48
CA VAL A 128 -9.88 -7.96 -4.24
C VAL A 128 -9.14 -6.61 -4.24
N GLN A 129 -9.81 -5.60 -4.75
CA GLN A 129 -9.23 -4.28 -5.02
C GLN A 129 -8.72 -3.59 -3.75
N ILE A 130 -9.46 -3.68 -2.64
CA ILE A 130 -9.11 -3.00 -1.37
C ILE A 130 -7.86 -3.59 -0.71
N LEU A 131 -7.54 -4.87 -0.91
CA LEU A 131 -6.40 -5.51 -0.21
C LEU A 131 -5.06 -4.82 -0.47
N GLY A 132 -4.87 -4.27 -1.65
CA GLY A 132 -3.63 -3.54 -1.96
C GLY A 132 -3.42 -2.28 -1.12
N MET A 133 -4.49 -1.68 -0.59
CA MET A 133 -4.38 -0.53 0.31
C MET A 133 -3.64 -0.86 1.60
N PHE A 134 -3.74 -2.10 2.10
CA PHE A 134 -2.96 -2.52 3.28
C PHE A 134 -1.45 -2.47 3.03
N ALA A 135 -1.01 -2.93 1.87
CA ALA A 135 0.40 -2.86 1.49
C ALA A 135 0.85 -1.41 1.26
N LEU A 136 0.02 -0.61 0.58
CA LEU A 136 0.29 0.82 0.35
C LEU A 136 0.44 1.58 1.67
N VAL A 137 -0.51 1.43 2.59
CA VAL A 137 -0.49 2.11 3.90
C VAL A 137 0.76 1.73 4.70
N GLN A 138 1.13 0.45 4.74
CA GLN A 138 2.36 0.01 5.42
C GLN A 138 3.61 0.60 4.77
N SER A 139 3.64 0.67 3.43
CA SER A 139 4.73 1.31 2.69
C SER A 139 4.82 2.81 2.98
N MET A 140 3.69 3.52 3.07
CA MET A 140 3.65 4.94 3.43
C MET A 140 4.14 5.18 4.86
N ILE A 141 3.72 4.37 5.84
CA ILE A 141 4.16 4.46 7.24
C ILE A 141 5.67 4.23 7.36
N THR A 142 6.22 3.35 6.54
CA THR A 142 7.67 3.10 6.47
C THR A 142 8.40 4.09 5.56
N LYS A 143 7.73 5.18 5.16
CA LYS A 143 8.26 6.34 4.43
C LYS A 143 8.84 6.02 3.05
N ASN A 144 8.23 5.06 2.36
CA ASN A 144 8.58 4.73 0.98
C ASN A 144 7.64 5.42 0.00
N THR A 145 8.16 5.88 -1.13
CA THR A 145 7.35 6.30 -2.28
C THR A 145 6.78 5.08 -2.99
N ASN A 146 5.66 5.24 -3.69
CA ASN A 146 4.89 4.10 -4.17
C ASN A 146 4.46 4.26 -5.62
N LEU A 147 4.76 3.27 -6.44
CA LEU A 147 4.23 3.13 -7.79
C LEU A 147 3.37 1.86 -7.87
N ILE A 148 2.09 2.04 -8.16
CA ILE A 148 1.10 0.97 -8.11
C ILE A 148 0.62 0.67 -9.53
N LYS A 149 0.89 -0.53 -10.01
CA LYS A 149 0.29 -1.08 -11.22
C LYS A 149 -0.98 -1.81 -10.85
N VAL A 150 -2.13 -1.24 -11.18
CA VAL A 150 -3.43 -1.84 -10.94
C VAL A 150 -3.81 -2.87 -12.00
N ALA A 151 -4.74 -3.75 -11.67
CA ALA A 151 -5.31 -4.68 -12.62
C ALA A 151 -6.37 -3.99 -13.50
N ALA A 152 -6.65 -4.55 -14.69
CA ALA A 152 -7.67 -4.02 -15.60
C ALA A 152 -9.08 -3.87 -14.98
N LYS A 153 -9.37 -4.66 -13.95
CA LYS A 153 -10.65 -4.64 -13.24
C LYS A 153 -10.68 -3.70 -12.02
N ASP A 154 -9.65 -2.87 -11.82
CA ASP A 154 -9.61 -1.97 -10.66
C ASP A 154 -10.77 -0.97 -10.63
N GLY A 155 -11.17 -0.49 -11.81
CA GLY A 155 -12.31 0.43 -11.92
C GLY A 155 -12.11 1.75 -11.16
N GLY A 156 -10.86 2.18 -10.95
CA GLY A 156 -10.52 3.43 -10.29
C GLY A 156 -10.66 3.42 -8.77
N VAL A 157 -10.74 2.25 -8.13
CA VAL A 157 -10.89 2.13 -6.67
C VAL A 157 -9.71 2.75 -5.92
N PHE A 158 -8.48 2.44 -6.34
CA PHE A 158 -7.28 3.02 -5.72
C PHE A 158 -7.23 4.54 -5.85
N SER A 159 -7.46 5.06 -7.06
CA SER A 159 -7.48 6.51 -7.32
C SER A 159 -8.55 7.21 -6.49
N SER A 160 -9.73 6.60 -6.38
CA SER A 160 -10.83 7.11 -5.56
C SER A 160 -10.43 7.15 -4.07
N LEU A 161 -9.84 6.08 -3.53
CA LEU A 161 -9.40 6.05 -2.13
C LEU A 161 -8.29 7.07 -1.87
N MET A 162 -7.35 7.27 -2.80
CA MET A 162 -6.31 8.30 -2.68
C MET A 162 -6.87 9.72 -2.68
N SER A 163 -7.93 9.99 -3.42
CA SER A 163 -8.57 11.32 -3.42
C SER A 163 -9.15 11.74 -2.06
N ALA A 164 -9.28 10.82 -1.11
CA ALA A 164 -9.70 11.16 0.25
C ALA A 164 -8.64 11.95 1.03
N PHE A 165 -7.38 11.82 0.66
CA PHE A 165 -6.28 12.54 1.30
C PHE A 165 -6.21 14.01 0.90
N GLU A 166 -6.71 14.33 -0.29
CA GLU A 166 -6.67 15.69 -0.82
C GLU A 166 -7.41 16.66 0.13
N GLU A 167 -6.85 17.86 0.30
CA GLU A 167 -7.35 18.89 1.20
C GLU A 167 -7.33 18.53 2.71
N LEU A 168 -6.93 17.32 3.06
CA LEU A 168 -6.75 16.96 4.47
C LEU A 168 -5.43 17.50 5.01
N GLN A 169 -5.44 17.78 6.30
CA GLN A 169 -4.23 18.04 7.07
C GLN A 169 -4.33 17.40 8.46
N HIS A 170 -3.19 17.00 9.00
CA HIS A 170 -3.09 16.50 10.35
C HIS A 170 -1.98 17.22 11.10
N THR A 171 -2.27 17.63 12.34
CA THR A 171 -1.28 18.24 13.24
C THR A 171 -1.06 17.30 14.41
N THR A 172 0.20 16.93 14.64
CA THR A 172 0.60 16.08 15.79
C THR A 172 0.50 16.83 17.11
N ALA A 173 0.60 16.11 18.23
CA ALA A 173 0.60 16.71 19.55
C ALA A 173 1.76 17.70 19.75
N GLU A 174 2.89 17.48 19.09
CA GLU A 174 4.07 18.37 19.10
C GLU A 174 3.92 19.58 18.16
N GLY A 175 2.77 19.75 17.48
CA GLY A 175 2.48 20.89 16.62
C GLY A 175 2.97 20.77 15.17
N TYR A 176 3.50 19.61 14.75
CA TYR A 176 3.89 19.39 13.36
C TYR A 176 2.66 19.14 12.47
N THR A 177 2.56 19.84 11.34
CA THR A 177 1.45 19.68 10.40
C THR A 177 1.90 19.07 9.09
N ILE A 178 1.27 17.95 8.70
CA ILE A 178 1.41 17.33 7.37
C ILE A 178 0.14 17.58 6.55
N LYS A 179 0.31 17.85 5.25
CA LYS A 179 -0.81 18.02 4.29
C LYS A 179 -0.97 16.77 3.44
N GLY A 180 -2.22 16.40 3.20
CA GLY A 180 -2.56 15.29 2.32
C GLY A 180 -2.15 15.54 0.87
N ASP A 181 -2.28 16.79 0.39
CA ASP A 181 -1.85 17.18 -0.95
C ASP A 181 -0.34 16.97 -1.20
N ASP A 182 0.48 17.02 -0.17
CA ASP A 182 1.90 16.69 -0.29
C ASP A 182 2.13 15.18 -0.18
N LEU A 183 1.41 14.49 0.70
CA LEU A 183 1.54 13.03 0.83
C LEU A 183 1.14 12.30 -0.45
N VAL A 184 0.08 12.73 -1.14
CA VAL A 184 -0.36 12.07 -2.39
C VAL A 184 0.64 12.21 -3.54
N LYS A 185 1.56 13.18 -3.50
CA LYS A 185 2.66 13.29 -4.48
C LYS A 185 3.66 12.13 -4.40
N THR A 186 3.65 11.38 -3.30
CA THR A 186 4.50 10.20 -3.08
C THR A 186 3.91 8.90 -3.66
N VAL A 187 2.75 8.99 -4.33
CA VAL A 187 2.01 7.84 -4.87
C VAL A 187 1.68 8.05 -6.33
N GLY A 188 2.03 7.09 -7.17
CA GLY A 188 1.61 6.99 -8.57
C GLY A 188 0.79 5.73 -8.81
N ILE A 189 -0.31 5.84 -9.53
CA ILE A 189 -1.18 4.70 -9.88
C ILE A 189 -1.30 4.65 -11.40
N VAL A 190 -0.88 3.52 -11.96
CA VAL A 190 -0.84 3.29 -13.39
C VAL A 190 -1.49 1.97 -13.77
N TYR A 191 -2.00 1.91 -14.96
CA TYR A 191 -2.38 0.66 -15.61
C TYR A 191 -1.60 0.47 -16.91
N PHE A 192 -1.15 -0.73 -17.13
CA PHE A 192 -0.67 -1.22 -18.43
C PHE A 192 -0.99 -2.71 -18.55
N SER A 193 -1.09 -3.18 -19.80
CA SER A 193 -1.37 -4.57 -20.11
C SER A 193 -0.32 -5.50 -19.52
N ARG A 194 -0.73 -6.71 -19.12
CA ARG A 194 0.23 -7.76 -18.71
C ARG A 194 1.21 -8.15 -19.83
N HIS A 195 0.86 -7.83 -21.08
CA HIS A 195 1.69 -8.07 -22.25
C HIS A 195 2.68 -6.93 -22.54
N ALA A 196 2.59 -5.80 -21.84
CA ALA A 196 3.56 -4.71 -21.92
C ALA A 196 4.80 -5.02 -21.07
N VAL A 197 5.55 -6.05 -21.48
CA VAL A 197 6.69 -6.59 -20.73
C VAL A 197 7.73 -5.52 -20.44
N LYS A 198 8.02 -4.62 -21.39
CA LYS A 198 8.98 -3.53 -21.21
C LYS A 198 8.61 -2.58 -20.07
N LEU A 199 7.33 -2.22 -19.94
CA LEU A 199 6.86 -1.39 -18.81
C LEU A 199 6.98 -2.15 -17.49
N GLY A 200 6.66 -3.45 -17.47
CA GLY A 200 6.84 -4.30 -16.29
C GLY A 200 8.30 -4.40 -15.85
N GLU A 201 9.22 -4.61 -16.79
CA GLU A 201 10.65 -4.64 -16.53
C GLU A 201 11.20 -3.29 -16.07
N GLN A 202 10.78 -2.19 -16.70
CA GLN A 202 11.20 -0.84 -16.32
C GLN A 202 10.78 -0.52 -14.89
N MET A 203 9.52 -0.79 -14.54
CA MET A 203 9.01 -0.64 -13.19
C MET A 203 9.78 -1.51 -12.18
N SER A 204 10.10 -2.75 -12.55
CA SER A 204 10.87 -3.67 -11.72
C SER A 204 12.32 -3.23 -11.50
N LYS A 205 12.99 -2.72 -12.54
CA LYS A 205 14.37 -2.18 -12.47
C LYS A 205 14.47 -0.93 -11.59
N ALA A 206 13.40 -0.15 -11.49
CA ALA A 206 13.36 1.05 -10.64
C ALA A 206 13.07 0.73 -9.17
N ALA A 207 12.51 -0.44 -8.88
CA ALA A 207 12.03 -0.81 -7.55
C ALA A 207 13.18 -1.03 -6.55
N LYS A 208 13.02 -0.54 -5.33
CA LYS A 208 13.77 -0.95 -4.14
C LYS A 208 13.02 -2.03 -3.34
N VAL A 209 11.70 -2.06 -3.47
CA VAL A 209 10.84 -3.14 -2.99
C VAL A 209 9.80 -3.46 -4.06
N ARG A 210 9.63 -4.73 -4.37
CA ARG A 210 8.55 -5.23 -5.22
C ARG A 210 7.52 -5.92 -4.35
N ILE A 211 6.25 -5.56 -4.53
CA ILE A 211 5.12 -6.16 -3.83
C ILE A 211 4.18 -6.74 -4.88
N ALA A 212 4.08 -8.06 -4.95
CA ALA A 212 3.29 -8.74 -5.97
C ALA A 212 2.11 -9.50 -5.34
N TRP A 213 0.91 -9.13 -5.75
CA TRP A 213 -0.35 -9.78 -5.38
C TRP A 213 -0.92 -10.50 -6.59
N GLY A 214 -1.26 -11.76 -6.45
CA GLY A 214 -1.93 -12.47 -7.54
C GLY A 214 -1.89 -13.99 -7.45
N GLY A 215 -2.45 -14.62 -8.48
CA GLY A 215 -2.30 -16.05 -8.69
C GLY A 215 -0.87 -16.41 -9.07
N LYS A 216 -0.57 -17.72 -9.10
CA LYS A 216 0.77 -18.27 -9.35
C LYS A 216 1.46 -17.62 -10.56
N GLU A 217 0.80 -17.64 -11.72
CA GLU A 217 1.34 -17.07 -12.97
C GLU A 217 1.75 -15.60 -12.83
N ALA A 218 0.90 -14.78 -12.18
CA ALA A 218 1.14 -13.35 -12.04
C ALA A 218 2.36 -13.06 -11.16
N VAL A 219 2.48 -13.76 -10.03
CA VAL A 219 3.60 -13.54 -9.11
C VAL A 219 4.92 -14.10 -9.66
N GLU A 220 4.87 -15.22 -10.39
CA GLU A 220 6.04 -15.77 -11.11
C GLU A 220 6.52 -14.83 -12.21
N THR A 221 5.60 -14.19 -12.95
CA THR A 221 5.93 -13.17 -13.97
C THR A 221 6.67 -12.00 -13.33
N VAL A 222 6.17 -11.46 -12.22
CA VAL A 222 6.85 -10.34 -11.51
C VAL A 222 8.20 -10.78 -10.96
N ALA A 223 8.30 -11.98 -10.42
CA ALA A 223 9.55 -12.52 -9.88
C ALA A 223 10.62 -12.69 -10.98
N ALA A 224 10.20 -13.00 -12.21
CA ALA A 224 11.08 -13.19 -13.36
C ALA A 224 11.60 -11.87 -13.97
N TYR A 225 10.96 -10.73 -13.69
CA TYR A 225 11.46 -9.45 -14.18
C TYR A 225 12.83 -9.12 -13.59
N PRO A 226 13.74 -8.52 -14.37
CA PRO A 226 15.01 -8.06 -13.85
C PRO A 226 14.81 -7.00 -12.75
N SER A 227 15.62 -7.07 -11.71
CA SER A 227 15.57 -6.14 -10.57
C SER A 227 16.99 -5.82 -10.07
N PRO A 228 17.17 -4.68 -9.38
CA PRO A 228 18.43 -4.40 -8.68
C PRO A 228 18.77 -5.49 -7.66
N ILE A 229 20.06 -5.72 -7.42
CA ILE A 229 20.53 -6.75 -6.47
C ILE A 229 20.10 -6.49 -5.04
N ASP A 230 19.87 -5.23 -4.69
CA ASP A 230 19.41 -4.77 -3.37
C ASP A 230 17.87 -4.66 -3.27
N CYS A 231 17.13 -5.07 -4.31
CA CYS A 231 15.69 -5.04 -4.33
C CYS A 231 15.08 -6.22 -3.57
N GLU A 232 14.24 -5.93 -2.59
CA GLU A 232 13.46 -6.94 -1.88
C GLU A 232 12.18 -7.28 -2.65
N THR A 233 11.75 -8.54 -2.58
CA THR A 233 10.50 -8.99 -3.21
C THR A 233 9.57 -9.63 -2.20
N VAL A 234 8.38 -9.04 -2.02
CA VAL A 234 7.32 -9.55 -1.15
C VAL A 234 6.20 -10.11 -2.03
N ILE A 235 5.92 -11.40 -1.89
CA ILE A 235 4.94 -12.11 -2.71
C ILE A 235 3.72 -12.51 -1.88
N PHE A 236 2.56 -12.02 -2.28
CA PHE A 236 1.26 -12.46 -1.80
C PHE A 236 0.59 -13.35 -2.84
N GLY A 237 1.11 -14.56 -2.95
CA GLY A 237 0.62 -15.58 -3.87
C GLY A 237 -0.65 -16.28 -3.36
N PRO A 238 -1.14 -17.29 -4.11
CA PRO A 238 -2.33 -18.04 -3.75
C PRO A 238 -2.14 -18.73 -2.40
N LYS A 239 -3.15 -18.66 -1.56
CA LYS A 239 -3.24 -19.35 -0.27
C LYS A 239 -4.47 -20.22 -0.27
N LEU A 240 -4.36 -21.38 0.39
CA LEU A 240 -5.48 -22.24 0.69
C LEU A 240 -5.84 -22.08 2.17
N SER A 241 -7.11 -21.85 2.44
CA SER A 241 -7.62 -21.82 3.80
C SER A 241 -8.69 -22.93 3.93
N TYR A 242 -8.68 -23.64 5.03
CA TYR A 242 -9.71 -24.63 5.34
C TYR A 242 -10.07 -24.54 6.81
N ALA A 243 -11.30 -24.92 7.11
CA ALA A 243 -11.77 -25.07 8.48
C ALA A 243 -12.10 -26.54 8.73
N VAL A 244 -11.68 -27.06 9.88
CA VAL A 244 -12.07 -28.38 10.35
C VAL A 244 -13.14 -28.21 11.42
N ILE A 245 -14.29 -28.82 11.18
CA ILE A 245 -15.43 -28.78 12.09
C ILE A 245 -15.61 -30.17 12.66
N ALA A 246 -15.44 -30.33 13.96
CA ALA A 246 -15.65 -31.59 14.64
C ALA A 246 -17.15 -31.95 14.60
N LYS A 247 -17.47 -33.22 14.38
CA LYS A 247 -18.86 -33.74 14.31
C LYS A 247 -19.66 -33.38 15.57
N GLU A 248 -19.00 -33.38 16.71
CA GLU A 248 -19.56 -33.07 18.02
C GLU A 248 -20.02 -31.59 18.14
N SER A 249 -19.52 -30.72 17.27
CA SER A 249 -19.93 -29.30 17.20
C SER A 249 -21.22 -29.10 16.38
N LEU A 250 -21.73 -30.12 15.74
CA LEU A 250 -22.91 -30.11 14.88
C LEU A 250 -24.05 -30.94 15.49
N THR A 251 -24.42 -30.70 16.75
CA THR A 251 -25.38 -31.47 17.50
C THR A 251 -26.83 -31.14 17.13
N SER A 252 -27.08 -29.99 16.55
CA SER A 252 -28.39 -29.54 16.09
C SER A 252 -28.29 -28.63 14.84
N GLU A 253 -29.39 -28.47 14.12
CA GLU A 253 -29.49 -27.52 13.01
C GLU A 253 -29.20 -26.08 13.46
N GLN A 254 -29.57 -25.76 14.70
CA GLN A 254 -29.31 -24.44 15.28
C GLN A 254 -27.80 -24.20 15.50
N ASP A 255 -27.07 -25.21 15.95
CA ASP A 255 -25.61 -25.13 16.13
C ASP A 255 -24.92 -25.05 14.77
N ALA A 256 -25.39 -25.81 13.76
CA ALA A 256 -24.87 -25.67 12.40
C ALA A 256 -25.07 -24.27 11.83
N LYS A 257 -26.24 -23.65 12.03
CA LYS A 257 -26.50 -22.26 11.61
C LYS A 257 -25.65 -21.25 12.35
N LYS A 258 -25.43 -21.41 13.66
CA LYS A 258 -24.53 -20.54 14.44
C LYS A 258 -23.08 -20.66 13.94
N LEU A 259 -22.63 -21.88 13.70
CA LEU A 259 -21.27 -22.13 13.23
C LEU A 259 -21.08 -21.59 11.81
N ALA A 260 -22.03 -21.80 10.90
CA ALA A 260 -21.99 -21.23 9.56
C ALA A 260 -21.85 -19.70 9.58
N ARG A 261 -22.60 -19.02 10.44
CA ARG A 261 -22.46 -17.54 10.62
C ARG A 261 -21.09 -17.12 11.13
N ARG A 262 -20.41 -17.94 11.95
CA ARG A 262 -19.07 -17.65 12.49
C ARG A 262 -17.95 -17.92 11.48
N VAL A 263 -18.17 -18.80 10.52
CA VAL A 263 -17.18 -19.20 9.49
C VAL A 263 -17.34 -18.38 8.21
N SER A 264 -18.53 -17.81 7.97
CA SER A 264 -18.85 -17.03 6.76
C SER A 264 -18.57 -15.51 6.87
N VAL A 265 -17.80 -15.09 7.86
CA VAL A 265 -17.41 -13.66 8.04
C VAL A 265 -16.18 -13.32 7.21
#